data_4ae032ebd0f7797c0b2ab2cce8bcec3c
#
_entry.id   4ae032ebd0f7797c0b2ab2cce8bcec3c
#
_cell.length_a   1.000
_cell.length_b   1.000
_cell.length_c   1.000
_cell.angle_alpha   90.00
_cell.angle_beta   90.00
_cell.angle_gamma   90.00
#
_symmetry.space_group_name_H-M   'P 1'
#
loop_
_entity.id
_entity.type
_entity.pdbx_description
1 polymer ?
#
loop_
_entity_poly.entity_id
_entity_poly.type
_entity_poly.pdbx_seq_one_letter_code
_entity_poly.pdbx_strand_id
1 'polypeptide(L)'
;DLHRLCMGQIDARQIVACTRKLSADELDDYRGFVFVDDIVGTGFTLLRTILSFLNQFPDFINLPLFVLCIVPTDAGLSYLIGQLKKRGVNINLIYNQEWIAVPAFQRTDIFAISERADAIARIRKYEVLIDAYMKEPNKSYILGFWGCRQLVSFYYNTPNNTLCTFWRWTDTHTPLFPREKQPQIQLKYLQSV
;
A
#
# COMPACT_ATOMS: atom_id res chain seq x y z
N ASP A 1 2.48 0.46 -21.80
CA ASP A 1 2.95 1.77 -21.34
C ASP A 1 1.77 2.64 -20.89
N LEU A 2 1.21 2.30 -19.70
CA LEU A 2 0.07 3.04 -19.07
C LEU A 2 0.41 4.54 -18.94
N HIS A 3 1.67 4.87 -18.68
CA HIS A 3 2.12 6.25 -18.57
C HIS A 3 1.97 7.04 -19.88
N ARG A 4 2.18 6.41 -21.03
CA ARG A 4 1.97 7.06 -22.35
C ARG A 4 0.49 7.18 -22.73
N LEU A 5 -0.33 6.21 -22.33
CA LEU A 5 -1.78 6.23 -22.60
C LEU A 5 -2.52 7.32 -21.79
N CYS A 6 -2.02 7.66 -20.61
CA CYS A 6 -2.65 8.68 -19.74
C CYS A 6 -2.12 10.10 -19.94
N MET A 7 -0.91 10.27 -20.49
CA MET A 7 -0.23 11.57 -20.57
C MET A 7 -0.92 12.64 -21.44
N GLY A 8 -1.88 12.25 -22.27
CA GLY A 8 -2.65 13.20 -23.09
C GLY A 8 -3.99 13.64 -22.50
N GLN A 9 -4.42 13.05 -21.39
CA GLN A 9 -5.78 13.24 -20.88
C GLN A 9 -5.86 13.72 -19.42
N ILE A 10 -4.74 13.69 -18.67
CA ILE A 10 -4.71 14.13 -17.28
C ILE A 10 -3.86 15.38 -17.19
N ASP A 11 -4.48 16.51 -16.84
CA ASP A 11 -3.78 17.73 -16.51
C ASP A 11 -3.02 17.56 -15.18
N ALA A 12 -1.78 18.02 -15.11
CA ALA A 12 -0.99 18.00 -13.87
C ALA A 12 -1.70 18.68 -12.70
N ARG A 13 -2.58 19.64 -12.96
CA ARG A 13 -3.43 20.29 -11.96
C ARG A 13 -4.46 19.35 -11.34
N GLN A 14 -4.81 18.25 -12.02
CA GLN A 14 -5.73 17.24 -11.53
C GLN A 14 -5.05 16.21 -10.62
N ILE A 15 -3.70 16.23 -10.55
CA ILE A 15 -2.94 15.34 -9.68
C ILE A 15 -2.65 16.07 -8.38
N VAL A 16 -3.29 15.61 -7.31
CA VAL A 16 -3.08 16.15 -5.98
C VAL A 16 -2.20 15.20 -5.18
N ALA A 17 -1.01 15.65 -4.82
CA ALA A 17 -0.18 14.93 -3.87
C ALA A 17 -0.85 14.96 -2.49
N CYS A 18 -0.81 13.85 -1.75
CA CYS A 18 -1.44 13.71 -0.43
C CYS A 18 -0.98 14.73 0.63
N THR A 19 0.07 15.50 0.34
CA THR A 19 0.60 16.57 1.19
C THR A 19 0.06 17.95 0.85
N ARG A 20 -0.63 18.13 -0.30
CA ARG A 20 -1.17 19.42 -0.70
C ARG A 20 -2.50 19.66 0.01
N LYS A 21 -2.64 20.82 0.66
CA LYS A 21 -3.94 21.29 1.13
C LYS A 21 -4.69 21.86 -0.07
N LEU A 22 -5.84 21.26 -0.38
CA LEU A 22 -6.77 21.80 -1.37
C LEU A 22 -7.62 22.87 -0.70
N SER A 23 -7.86 23.99 -1.40
CA SER A 23 -8.89 24.94 -1.00
C SER A 23 -10.26 24.49 -1.49
N ALA A 24 -11.33 24.93 -0.82
CA ALA A 24 -12.69 24.60 -1.21
C ALA A 24 -12.98 25.04 -2.67
N ASP A 25 -12.52 26.25 -3.03
CA ASP A 25 -12.71 26.82 -4.37
C ASP A 25 -12.05 26.01 -5.49
N GLU A 26 -10.94 25.30 -5.19
CA GLU A 26 -10.28 24.42 -6.18
C GLU A 26 -11.06 23.15 -6.46
N LEU A 27 -12.08 22.84 -5.66
CA LEU A 27 -12.77 21.57 -5.66
C LEU A 27 -14.15 21.59 -6.33
N ASP A 28 -14.70 22.76 -6.59
CA ASP A 28 -16.05 22.95 -7.16
C ASP A 28 -16.20 22.36 -8.57
N ASP A 29 -15.12 22.27 -9.33
CA ASP A 29 -15.10 21.73 -10.69
C ASP A 29 -14.90 20.19 -10.76
N TYR A 30 -14.56 19.53 -9.64
CA TYR A 30 -14.29 18.10 -9.67
C TYR A 30 -15.57 17.27 -9.70
N ARG A 31 -15.57 16.22 -10.52
CA ARG A 31 -16.69 15.28 -10.71
C ARG A 31 -16.51 13.96 -9.98
N GLY A 32 -15.38 13.78 -9.31
CA GLY A 32 -15.01 12.59 -8.56
C GLY A 32 -13.53 12.59 -8.20
N PHE A 33 -13.12 11.62 -7.38
CA PHE A 33 -11.75 11.51 -6.90
C PHE A 33 -11.21 10.10 -7.10
N VAL A 34 -9.95 10.01 -7.49
CA VAL A 34 -9.22 8.75 -7.62
C VAL A 34 -8.09 8.73 -6.60
N PHE A 35 -8.16 7.84 -5.64
CA PHE A 35 -7.06 7.53 -4.74
C PHE A 35 -6.18 6.48 -5.40
N VAL A 36 -4.89 6.79 -5.55
CA VAL A 36 -3.92 5.90 -6.20
C VAL A 36 -2.97 5.34 -5.16
N ASP A 37 -2.79 4.02 -5.16
CA ASP A 37 -1.83 3.33 -4.30
C ASP A 37 -1.15 2.20 -5.08
N ASP A 38 0.11 1.93 -4.82
CA ASP A 38 0.84 0.82 -5.46
C ASP A 38 0.43 -0.53 -4.87
N ILE A 39 0.16 -0.58 -3.57
CA ILE A 39 -0.27 -1.79 -2.88
C ILE A 39 -1.34 -1.50 -1.83
N VAL A 40 -2.43 -2.23 -1.90
CA VAL A 40 -3.42 -2.29 -0.81
C VAL A 40 -3.19 -3.59 -0.01
N GLY A 41 -2.20 -3.56 0.88
CA GLY A 41 -1.84 -4.73 1.69
C GLY A 41 -2.85 -5.01 2.81
N THR A 42 -2.90 -4.17 3.86
CA THR A 42 -3.89 -4.26 4.94
C THR A 42 -5.12 -3.38 4.72
N GLY A 43 -5.05 -2.47 3.76
CA GLY A 43 -6.08 -1.45 3.54
C GLY A 43 -6.11 -0.32 4.58
N PHE A 44 -5.34 -0.43 5.67
CA PHE A 44 -5.41 0.52 6.78
C PHE A 44 -4.91 1.93 6.40
N THR A 45 -3.79 2.02 5.71
CA THR A 45 -3.21 3.32 5.28
C THR A 45 -4.15 4.04 4.35
N LEU A 46 -4.63 3.35 3.33
CA LEU A 46 -5.54 3.92 2.34
C LEU A 46 -6.88 4.32 2.97
N LEU A 47 -7.44 3.48 3.87
CA LEU A 47 -8.64 3.82 4.64
C LEU A 47 -8.44 5.14 5.38
N ARG A 48 -7.33 5.28 6.11
CA ARG A 48 -7.02 6.50 6.86
C ARG A 48 -6.90 7.73 5.95
N THR A 49 -6.28 7.57 4.79
CA THR A 49 -6.14 8.64 3.79
C THR A 49 -7.51 9.08 3.28
N ILE A 50 -8.37 8.14 2.87
CA ILE A 50 -9.72 8.45 2.38
C ILE A 50 -10.56 9.12 3.48
N LEU A 51 -10.54 8.59 4.70
CA LEU A 51 -11.31 9.18 5.81
C LEU A 51 -10.78 10.57 6.19
N SER A 52 -9.46 10.78 6.19
CA SER A 52 -8.87 12.10 6.43
C SER A 52 -9.30 13.12 5.38
N PHE A 53 -9.33 12.70 4.12
CA PHE A 53 -9.82 13.52 3.02
C PHE A 53 -11.31 13.87 3.20
N LEU A 54 -12.17 12.90 3.46
CA LEU A 54 -13.61 13.13 3.65
C LEU A 54 -13.91 13.93 4.92
N ASN A 55 -13.11 13.81 5.97
CA ASN A 55 -13.25 14.66 7.17
C ASN A 55 -12.90 16.12 6.88
N GLN A 56 -11.96 16.37 5.98
CA GLN A 56 -11.59 17.71 5.56
C GLN A 56 -12.63 18.30 4.58
N PHE A 57 -13.24 17.44 3.77
CA PHE A 57 -14.17 17.81 2.69
C PHE A 57 -15.42 16.93 2.74
N PRO A 58 -16.33 17.16 3.71
CA PRO A 58 -17.48 16.27 3.93
C PRO A 58 -18.44 16.18 2.74
N ASP A 59 -18.58 17.25 1.98
CA ASP A 59 -19.51 17.31 0.84
C ASP A 59 -19.15 16.34 -0.28
N PHE A 60 -17.88 15.91 -0.35
CA PHE A 60 -17.39 14.98 -1.36
C PHE A 60 -17.75 13.52 -1.12
N ILE A 61 -18.38 13.19 0.00
CA ILE A 61 -18.94 11.85 0.23
C ILE A 61 -19.96 11.45 -0.83
N ASN A 62 -20.62 12.47 -1.43
CA ASN A 62 -21.65 12.29 -2.46
C ASN A 62 -21.09 12.20 -3.89
N LEU A 63 -19.80 12.46 -4.08
CA LEU A 63 -19.15 12.33 -5.38
C LEU A 63 -18.63 10.90 -5.60
N PRO A 64 -18.50 10.48 -6.86
CA PRO A 64 -17.86 9.20 -7.18
C PRO A 64 -16.43 9.15 -6.65
N LEU A 65 -16.14 8.16 -5.80
CA LEU A 65 -14.83 7.89 -5.26
C LEU A 65 -14.28 6.60 -5.89
N PHE A 66 -13.05 6.65 -6.34
CA PHE A 66 -12.36 5.54 -6.96
C PHE A 66 -11.07 5.23 -6.20
N VAL A 67 -10.68 3.98 -6.21
CA VAL A 67 -9.36 3.52 -5.78
C VAL A 67 -8.72 2.79 -6.95
N LEU A 68 -7.59 3.30 -7.40
CA LEU A 68 -6.73 2.64 -8.38
C LEU A 68 -5.56 2.00 -7.64
N CYS A 69 -5.44 0.67 -7.72
CA CYS A 69 -4.38 -0.08 -7.07
C CYS A 69 -3.69 -1.03 -8.05
N ILE A 70 -2.34 -1.10 -7.99
CA ILE A 70 -1.58 -2.01 -8.84
C ILE A 70 -1.64 -3.43 -8.28
N VAL A 71 -1.30 -3.60 -6.99
CA VAL A 71 -1.23 -4.91 -6.34
C VAL A 71 -2.09 -4.91 -5.07
N PRO A 72 -3.37 -5.26 -5.16
CA PRO A 72 -4.21 -5.43 -3.98
C PRO A 72 -4.01 -6.81 -3.33
N THR A 73 -4.43 -6.92 -2.07
CA THR A 73 -4.70 -8.21 -1.41
C THR A 73 -6.19 -8.34 -1.15
N ASP A 74 -6.73 -9.55 -1.18
CA ASP A 74 -8.15 -9.80 -0.85
C ASP A 74 -8.50 -9.30 0.56
N ALA A 75 -7.62 -9.55 1.53
CA ALA A 75 -7.81 -9.09 2.90
C ALA A 75 -7.84 -7.56 3.00
N GLY A 76 -6.91 -6.87 2.29
CA GLY A 76 -6.83 -5.43 2.27
C GLY A 76 -8.04 -4.77 1.62
N LEU A 77 -8.48 -5.31 0.47
CA LEU A 77 -9.69 -4.82 -0.20
C LEU A 77 -10.94 -5.04 0.65
N SER A 78 -11.12 -6.25 1.19
CA SER A 78 -12.27 -6.60 2.03
C SER A 78 -12.35 -5.72 3.28
N TYR A 79 -11.22 -5.47 3.93
CA TYR A 79 -11.13 -4.57 5.08
C TYR A 79 -11.51 -3.13 4.67
N LEU A 80 -10.88 -2.59 3.62
CA LEU A 80 -11.12 -1.23 3.13
C LEU A 80 -12.60 -1.01 2.81
N ILE A 81 -13.18 -1.86 1.95
CA ILE A 81 -14.58 -1.79 1.55
C ILE A 81 -15.50 -1.88 2.77
N GLY A 82 -15.26 -2.87 3.63
CA GLY A 82 -16.09 -3.09 4.81
C GLY A 82 -16.09 -1.90 5.77
N GLN A 83 -14.94 -1.25 5.97
CA GLN A 83 -14.82 -0.08 6.83
C GLN A 83 -15.44 1.18 6.23
N LEU A 84 -15.31 1.39 4.92
CA LEU A 84 -15.93 2.52 4.23
C LEU A 84 -17.45 2.37 4.17
N LYS A 85 -17.94 1.17 3.84
CA LYS A 85 -19.39 0.87 3.80
C LYS A 85 -20.09 1.13 5.14
N LYS A 86 -19.45 0.77 6.26
CA LYS A 86 -19.96 1.06 7.63
C LYS A 86 -20.15 2.55 7.89
N ARG A 87 -19.49 3.41 7.12
CA ARG A 87 -19.54 4.87 7.23
C ARG A 87 -20.37 5.53 6.12
N GLY A 88 -21.10 4.73 5.34
CA GLY A 88 -21.91 5.20 4.21
C GLY A 88 -21.07 5.65 3.00
N VAL A 89 -19.78 5.34 2.98
CA VAL A 89 -18.89 5.71 1.86
C VAL A 89 -18.84 4.58 0.84
N ASN A 90 -19.24 4.89 -0.40
CA ASN A 90 -19.13 3.96 -1.51
C ASN A 90 -17.88 4.29 -2.34
N ILE A 91 -17.13 3.26 -2.68
CA ILE A 91 -15.96 3.38 -3.56
C ILE A 91 -16.03 2.38 -4.71
N ASN A 92 -15.46 2.78 -5.83
CA ASN A 92 -15.25 1.94 -7.00
C ASN A 92 -13.78 1.51 -7.03
N LEU A 93 -13.54 0.20 -7.14
CA LEU A 93 -12.19 -0.35 -7.20
C LEU A 93 -11.77 -0.56 -8.64
N ILE A 94 -10.55 -0.11 -8.97
CA ILE A 94 -9.91 -0.27 -10.27
C ILE A 94 -8.58 -1.00 -10.03
N TYR A 95 -8.52 -2.28 -10.40
CA TYR A 95 -7.31 -3.10 -10.31
C TYR A 95 -7.39 -4.27 -11.29
N ASN A 96 -6.24 -4.87 -11.61
CA ASN A 96 -6.20 -6.11 -12.36
C ASN A 96 -6.36 -7.30 -11.40
N GLN A 97 -7.35 -8.16 -11.63
CA GLN A 97 -7.62 -9.34 -10.82
C GLN A 97 -6.47 -10.35 -10.82
N GLU A 98 -5.72 -10.44 -11.91
CA GLU A 98 -4.54 -11.31 -12.01
C GLU A 98 -3.39 -10.86 -11.10
N TRP A 99 -3.42 -9.61 -10.64
CA TRP A 99 -2.37 -9.03 -9.80
C TRP A 99 -2.73 -9.00 -8.32
N ILE A 100 -3.80 -9.69 -7.93
CA ILE A 100 -4.12 -9.87 -6.51
C ILE A 100 -2.99 -10.64 -5.84
N ALA A 101 -2.35 -10.01 -4.87
CA ALA A 101 -1.25 -10.62 -4.15
C ALA A 101 -1.75 -11.73 -3.22
N VAL A 102 -1.27 -12.93 -3.47
CA VAL A 102 -1.51 -14.10 -2.62
C VAL A 102 -0.41 -14.19 -1.57
N PRO A 103 -0.72 -14.43 -0.28
CA PRO A 103 0.30 -14.67 0.74
C PRO A 103 1.28 -15.77 0.33
N ALA A 104 2.60 -15.54 0.55
CA ALA A 104 3.67 -16.43 0.10
C ALA A 104 3.42 -17.91 0.38
N PHE A 105 2.99 -18.22 1.60
CA PHE A 105 2.77 -19.59 2.04
C PHE A 105 1.45 -20.20 1.54
N GLN A 106 0.62 -19.44 0.83
CA GLN A 106 -0.58 -19.96 0.16
C GLN A 106 -0.33 -20.31 -1.30
N ARG A 107 0.80 -19.88 -1.85
CA ARG A 107 1.19 -20.16 -3.22
C ARG A 107 1.60 -21.63 -3.37
N THR A 108 0.89 -22.35 -4.22
CA THR A 108 1.12 -23.80 -4.47
C THR A 108 2.35 -24.05 -5.34
N ASP A 109 2.78 -23.05 -6.08
CA ASP A 109 4.00 -23.07 -6.90
C ASP A 109 5.30 -22.89 -6.08
N ILE A 110 5.18 -22.46 -4.80
CA ILE A 110 6.32 -22.28 -3.91
C ILE A 110 6.35 -23.36 -2.81
N PHE A 111 5.21 -23.64 -2.18
CA PHE A 111 5.12 -24.56 -1.05
C PHE A 111 4.01 -25.60 -1.25
N ALA A 112 4.33 -26.89 -1.08
CA ALA A 112 3.31 -27.90 -0.92
C ALA A 112 2.48 -27.61 0.35
N ILE A 113 1.22 -28.02 0.33
CA ILE A 113 0.30 -27.75 1.46
C ILE A 113 0.85 -28.31 2.78
N SER A 114 1.44 -29.50 2.73
CA SER A 114 2.05 -30.18 3.89
C SER A 114 3.27 -29.43 4.48
N GLU A 115 3.96 -28.61 3.68
CA GLU A 115 5.19 -27.92 4.08
C GLU A 115 4.92 -26.52 4.67
N ARG A 116 3.74 -25.97 4.45
CA ARG A 116 3.40 -24.57 4.76
C ARG A 116 3.59 -24.22 6.23
N ALA A 117 3.14 -25.11 7.13
CA ALA A 117 3.23 -24.86 8.58
C ALA A 117 4.68 -24.80 9.04
N ASP A 118 5.51 -25.71 8.57
CA ASP A 118 6.94 -25.77 8.88
C ASP A 118 7.70 -24.58 8.26
N ALA A 119 7.41 -24.23 7.01
CA ALA A 119 7.98 -23.05 6.36
C ALA A 119 7.64 -21.75 7.10
N ILE A 120 6.39 -21.56 7.52
CA ILE A 120 5.98 -20.41 8.35
C ILE A 120 6.75 -20.39 9.66
N ALA A 121 6.88 -21.53 10.35
CA ALA A 121 7.57 -21.59 11.63
C ALA A 121 9.06 -21.25 11.48
N ARG A 122 9.73 -21.75 10.45
CA ARG A 122 11.15 -21.48 10.15
C ARG A 122 11.39 -20.01 9.81
N ILE A 123 10.60 -19.45 8.89
CA ILE A 123 10.71 -18.04 8.51
C ILE A 123 10.43 -17.14 9.71
N ARG A 124 9.39 -17.43 10.48
CA ARG A 124 9.07 -16.68 11.71
C ARG A 124 10.24 -16.67 12.69
N LYS A 125 10.85 -17.83 12.95
CA LYS A 125 12.00 -17.95 13.83
C LYS A 125 13.17 -17.06 13.35
N TYR A 126 13.43 -17.04 12.06
CA TYR A 126 14.46 -16.22 11.45
C TYR A 126 14.14 -14.73 11.52
N GLU A 127 12.91 -14.34 11.18
CA GLU A 127 12.47 -12.94 11.19
C GLU A 127 12.40 -12.34 12.60
N VAL A 128 12.17 -13.14 13.64
CA VAL A 128 12.29 -12.68 15.04
C VAL A 128 13.71 -12.14 15.32
N LEU A 129 14.74 -12.77 14.77
CA LEU A 129 16.11 -12.30 14.93
C LEU A 129 16.34 -10.98 14.19
N ILE A 130 15.75 -10.82 12.99
CA ILE A 130 15.83 -9.58 12.21
C ILE A 130 15.04 -8.46 12.89
N ASP A 131 13.84 -8.74 13.38
CA ASP A 131 12.94 -7.77 14.00
C ASP A 131 13.44 -7.29 15.37
N ALA A 132 14.20 -8.11 16.09
CA ALA A 132 14.81 -7.75 17.38
C ALA A 132 15.77 -6.53 17.28
N TYR A 133 16.28 -6.24 16.09
CA TYR A 133 17.07 -5.03 15.80
C TYR A 133 16.20 -3.79 15.57
N MET A 134 14.87 -3.94 15.60
CA MET A 134 13.95 -2.81 15.40
C MET A 134 13.80 -2.00 16.67
N LYS A 135 14.13 -0.73 16.61
CA LYS A 135 13.91 0.22 17.70
C LYS A 135 12.47 0.78 17.75
N GLU A 136 11.54 0.20 17.00
CA GLU A 136 10.13 0.64 16.98
C GLU A 136 9.28 -0.25 17.89
N PRO A 137 9.01 0.14 19.15
CA PRO A 137 8.48 -0.75 20.17
C PRO A 137 7.06 -1.27 19.93
N ASN A 138 6.34 -0.73 18.95
CA ASN A 138 4.92 -1.06 18.71
C ASN A 138 4.61 -1.58 17.30
N LYS A 139 5.64 -1.90 16.50
CA LYS A 139 5.45 -2.38 15.13
C LYS A 139 6.28 -3.64 14.92
N SER A 140 5.61 -4.77 14.83
CA SER A 140 6.23 -6.01 14.38
C SER A 140 6.07 -6.17 12.86
N TYR A 141 7.17 -6.52 12.21
CA TYR A 141 7.19 -6.85 10.78
C TYR A 141 7.42 -8.35 10.54
N ILE A 142 7.36 -9.14 11.59
CA ILE A 142 7.48 -10.59 11.50
C ILE A 142 6.35 -11.13 10.62
N LEU A 143 6.72 -11.84 9.56
CA LEU A 143 5.81 -12.34 8.52
C LEU A 143 5.11 -11.21 7.74
N GLY A 144 5.80 -10.07 7.57
CA GLY A 144 5.25 -8.86 6.97
C GLY A 144 4.36 -8.06 7.90
N PHE A 145 4.14 -6.79 7.60
CA PHE A 145 3.32 -5.91 8.42
C PHE A 145 1.93 -6.53 8.66
N TRP A 146 1.53 -6.67 9.93
CA TRP A 146 0.31 -7.36 10.38
C TRP A 146 0.20 -8.82 9.90
N GLY A 147 1.32 -9.47 9.64
CA GLY A 147 1.33 -10.86 9.20
C GLY A 147 0.79 -11.09 7.80
N CYS A 148 0.87 -10.09 6.93
CA CYS A 148 0.39 -10.16 5.53
C CYS A 148 1.10 -11.22 4.69
N ARG A 149 2.35 -11.57 5.02
CA ARG A 149 3.12 -12.66 4.38
C ARG A 149 3.27 -12.52 2.87
N GLN A 150 3.35 -11.29 2.36
CA GLN A 150 3.44 -11.05 0.94
C GLN A 150 4.87 -11.30 0.41
N LEU A 151 4.96 -11.59 -0.90
CA LEU A 151 6.18 -11.59 -1.69
C LEU A 151 6.02 -10.60 -2.84
N VAL A 152 5.99 -9.31 -2.51
CA VAL A 152 5.84 -8.23 -3.47
C VAL A 152 7.03 -7.30 -3.34
N SER A 153 7.69 -7.01 -4.46
CA SER A 153 8.72 -6.00 -4.54
C SER A 153 8.53 -5.22 -5.84
N PHE A 154 8.58 -3.90 -5.72
CA PHE A 154 8.63 -3.01 -6.87
C PHE A 154 10.09 -2.60 -7.12
N TYR A 155 10.41 -2.20 -8.34
CA TYR A 155 11.77 -1.78 -8.67
C TYR A 155 12.26 -0.57 -7.86
N TYR A 156 11.34 0.26 -7.34
CA TYR A 156 11.62 1.46 -6.57
C TYR A 156 11.41 1.29 -5.06
N ASN A 157 10.72 0.24 -4.62
CA ASN A 157 10.45 0.01 -3.20
C ASN A 157 9.93 -1.41 -2.92
N THR A 158 10.26 -1.95 -1.76
CA THR A 158 9.64 -3.19 -1.26
C THR A 158 8.65 -2.84 -0.15
N PRO A 159 7.36 -3.15 -0.30
CA PRO A 159 6.35 -2.88 0.71
C PRO A 159 6.64 -3.59 2.03
N ASN A 160 6.29 -2.98 3.15
CA ASN A 160 6.45 -3.59 4.48
C ASN A 160 5.49 -4.77 4.73
N ASN A 161 4.51 -4.98 3.87
CA ASN A 161 3.64 -6.17 3.85
C ASN A 161 4.37 -7.43 3.37
N THR A 162 5.49 -7.26 2.65
CA THR A 162 6.41 -8.32 2.27
C THR A 162 7.17 -8.84 3.49
N LEU A 163 7.49 -10.13 3.50
CA LEU A 163 8.32 -10.75 4.53
C LEU A 163 9.57 -9.90 4.79
N CYS A 164 9.86 -9.58 6.04
CA CYS A 164 10.93 -8.63 6.38
C CYS A 164 12.32 -9.12 6.01
N THR A 165 12.51 -10.42 5.91
CA THR A 165 13.71 -11.08 5.37
C THR A 165 14.13 -10.54 4.01
N PHE A 166 13.18 -10.09 3.18
CA PHE A 166 13.46 -9.64 1.82
C PHE A 166 13.91 -8.19 1.72
N TRP A 167 13.62 -7.36 2.71
CA TRP A 167 13.87 -5.92 2.59
C TRP A 167 14.59 -5.27 3.78
N ARG A 168 14.73 -5.98 4.90
CA ARG A 168 15.28 -5.42 6.12
C ARG A 168 16.79 -5.58 6.21
N TRP A 169 17.52 -4.49 6.37
CA TRP A 169 18.93 -4.48 6.72
C TRP A 169 19.15 -4.65 8.21
N THR A 170 20.12 -5.49 8.59
CA THR A 170 20.71 -5.54 9.92
C THR A 170 22.22 -5.72 9.79
N ASP A 171 22.96 -5.63 10.88
CA ASP A 171 24.42 -5.85 10.86
C ASP A 171 24.79 -7.27 10.41
N THR A 172 23.87 -8.22 10.55
CA THR A 172 24.08 -9.63 10.24
C THR A 172 23.24 -10.15 9.09
N HIS A 173 22.39 -9.31 8.49
CA HIS A 173 21.48 -9.70 7.41
C HIS A 173 21.46 -8.68 6.29
N THR A 174 21.77 -9.15 5.08
CA THR A 174 21.67 -8.39 3.83
C THR A 174 20.44 -8.86 3.06
N PRO A 175 19.42 -8.01 2.87
CA PRO A 175 18.20 -8.38 2.18
C PRO A 175 18.39 -8.45 0.65
N LEU A 176 17.55 -9.27 -0.02
CA LEU A 176 17.57 -9.38 -1.48
C LEU A 176 17.00 -8.12 -2.17
N PHE A 177 16.00 -7.49 -1.57
CA PHE A 177 15.31 -6.32 -2.08
C PHE A 177 15.29 -5.22 -1.01
N PRO A 178 16.46 -4.60 -0.73
CA PRO A 178 16.56 -3.63 0.34
C PRO A 178 15.55 -2.51 0.12
N ARG A 179 14.79 -2.20 1.17
CA ARG A 179 14.15 -0.89 1.22
C ARG A 179 15.27 0.13 1.32
N GLU A 180 15.48 0.89 0.28
CA GLU A 180 16.29 2.07 0.41
C GLU A 180 15.74 2.83 1.62
N LYS A 181 16.63 3.20 2.56
CA LYS A 181 16.31 4.30 3.48
C LYS A 181 15.88 5.40 2.52
N GLN A 182 14.54 5.66 2.45
CA GLN A 182 14.07 6.72 1.58
C GLN A 182 15.07 7.85 1.81
N PRO A 183 15.91 8.23 0.86
CA PRO A 183 16.52 9.51 0.93
C PRO A 183 15.28 10.33 1.14
N GLN A 184 15.18 11.06 2.24
CA GLN A 184 14.10 12.01 2.39
C GLN A 184 14.04 12.63 1.00
N ILE A 185 13.13 12.09 0.16
CA ILE A 185 12.88 12.65 -1.17
C ILE A 185 12.46 14.00 -0.75
N GLN A 186 13.45 14.85 -0.87
CA GLN A 186 13.30 16.18 -0.39
C GLN A 186 12.16 16.67 -1.21
N LEU A 187 11.01 16.83 -0.58
CA LEU A 187 9.84 17.56 -1.05
C LEU A 187 10.24 18.92 -1.69
N LYS A 188 11.53 19.21 -1.79
CA LYS A 188 12.15 20.30 -2.55
C LYS A 188 11.80 20.34 -4.03
N TYR A 189 11.48 19.19 -4.66
CA TYR A 189 11.08 19.20 -6.07
C TYR A 189 9.62 19.55 -6.31
N LEU A 190 8.76 19.53 -5.28
CA LEU A 190 7.36 19.94 -5.41
C LEU A 190 7.08 21.38 -4.94
N GLN A 191 8.11 22.11 -4.48
CA GLN A 191 7.99 23.51 -4.09
C GLN A 191 8.47 24.51 -5.16
N SER A 192 8.89 24.02 -6.32
CA SER A 192 9.41 24.84 -7.42
C SER A 192 8.63 24.71 -8.73
N VAL A 193 7.34 24.39 -8.65
CA VAL A 193 6.41 24.51 -9.81
C VAL A 193 5.21 25.31 -9.37
#